data_0ba3f6e70630575e88d7db6348d0dd0f
#
_entry.id   0ba3f6e70630575e88d7db6348d0dd0f
#
_cell.length_a   1.000
_cell.length_b   1.000
_cell.length_c   1.000
_cell.angle_alpha   90.00
_cell.angle_beta   90.00
_cell.angle_gamma   90.00
#
_symmetry.space_group_name_H-M   'P 1'
#
loop_
_entity.id
_entity.type
_entity.pdbx_description
1 polymer ?
#
loop_
_entity_poly.entity_id
_entity_poly.type
_entity_poly.pdbx_seq_one_letter_code
_entity_poly.pdbx_strand_id
1 'polypeptide(L)'
;DQNHRGRVGLCFVEDEQIARLHQQFMNDPSVTDVITFPLEERNSGQLDGEIVISTETAVRQAPEHHLGPLEETHLYVIHGLLHLLGHDDLQPVQAEAMGRLQEDLLERWNRVNQGLHD
;
A
#
# COMPACT_ATOMS: atom_id res chain seq x y z
N ASP A 1 4.73 4.84 -14.30
CA ASP A 1 4.68 4.50 -15.70
C ASP A 1 3.92 5.56 -16.49
N GLN A 2 4.51 6.00 -17.59
CA GLN A 2 3.97 7.08 -18.41
C GLN A 2 2.61 6.74 -19.04
N ASN A 3 2.32 5.47 -19.17
CA ASN A 3 1.10 5.00 -19.82
C ASN A 3 -0.08 4.82 -18.87
N HIS A 4 0.15 5.01 -17.59
CA HIS A 4 -0.91 4.86 -16.59
C HIS A 4 -1.42 6.24 -16.18
N ARG A 5 -2.73 6.41 -16.29
CA ARG A 5 -3.43 7.61 -15.85
C ARG A 5 -4.55 7.18 -14.92
N GLY A 6 -4.88 8.05 -14.00
CA GLY A 6 -5.98 7.78 -13.10
C GLY A 6 -5.85 8.55 -11.81
N ARG A 7 -6.72 8.20 -10.87
CA ARG A 7 -6.75 8.81 -9.55
C ARG A 7 -6.71 7.72 -8.49
N VAL A 8 -5.85 7.93 -7.50
CA VAL A 8 -5.78 7.04 -6.36
C VAL A 8 -6.07 7.86 -5.12
N GLY A 9 -7.12 7.48 -4.41
CA GLY A 9 -7.46 8.09 -3.14
C GLY A 9 -6.72 7.37 -2.02
N LEU A 10 -6.21 8.14 -1.08
CA LEU A 10 -5.59 7.60 0.13
C LEU A 10 -6.49 7.92 1.31
N CYS A 11 -6.79 6.93 2.13
CA CYS A 11 -7.60 7.11 3.32
C CYS A 11 -6.88 6.51 4.52
N PHE A 12 -6.62 7.34 5.51
CA PHE A 12 -5.93 6.92 6.73
C PHE A 12 -6.97 6.74 7.83
N VAL A 13 -7.00 5.54 8.41
CA VAL A 13 -8.02 5.15 9.38
C VAL A 13 -7.37 4.49 10.59
N GLU A 14 -8.19 4.25 11.61
CA GLU A 14 -7.78 3.49 12.78
C GLU A 14 -8.08 2.00 12.58
N ASP A 15 -7.50 1.16 13.45
CA ASP A 15 -7.65 -0.30 13.37
C ASP A 15 -9.10 -0.74 13.35
N GLU A 16 -9.95 -0.12 14.20
CA GLU A 16 -11.36 -0.46 14.27
C GLU A 16 -12.07 -0.22 12.94
N GLN A 17 -11.76 0.89 12.30
CA GLN A 17 -12.38 1.26 11.03
C GLN A 17 -11.95 0.33 9.90
N ILE A 18 -10.65 -0.02 9.83
CA ILE A 18 -10.18 -0.90 8.77
C ILE A 18 -10.69 -2.33 8.97
N ALA A 19 -10.84 -2.76 10.23
CA ALA A 19 -11.41 -4.06 10.52
C ALA A 19 -12.87 -4.15 10.06
N ARG A 20 -13.65 -3.08 10.23
CA ARG A 20 -15.03 -3.03 9.73
C ARG A 20 -15.09 -3.11 8.21
N LEU A 21 -14.21 -2.38 7.51
CA LEU A 21 -14.14 -2.45 6.06
C LEU A 21 -13.72 -3.83 5.58
N HIS A 22 -12.75 -4.43 6.26
CA HIS A 22 -12.27 -5.77 5.94
C HIS A 22 -13.40 -6.79 6.11
N GLN A 23 -14.18 -6.69 7.18
CA GLN A 23 -15.35 -7.54 7.39
C GLN A 23 -16.40 -7.33 6.31
N GLN A 24 -16.69 -6.08 5.98
CA GLN A 24 -17.74 -5.74 5.03
C GLN A 24 -17.46 -6.22 3.63
N PHE A 25 -16.22 -6.05 3.15
CA PHE A 25 -15.86 -6.31 1.76
C PHE A 25 -15.15 -7.64 1.53
N MET A 26 -14.52 -8.21 2.57
CA MET A 26 -13.77 -9.45 2.45
C MET A 26 -14.22 -10.54 3.39
N ASN A 27 -15.28 -10.26 4.16
CA ASN A 27 -15.85 -11.19 5.14
C ASN A 27 -14.80 -11.68 6.16
N ASP A 28 -13.91 -10.80 6.56
CA ASP A 28 -12.85 -11.08 7.52
C ASP A 28 -12.84 -9.95 8.55
N PRO A 29 -13.09 -10.23 9.84
CA PRO A 29 -13.16 -9.21 10.88
C PRO A 29 -11.80 -8.82 11.46
N SER A 30 -10.72 -9.41 10.98
CA SER A 30 -9.40 -9.11 11.52
C SER A 30 -8.89 -7.74 11.09
N VAL A 31 -8.01 -7.17 11.89
CA VAL A 31 -7.31 -5.94 11.56
C VAL A 31 -6.29 -6.25 10.46
N THR A 32 -6.21 -5.38 9.47
CA THR A 32 -5.20 -5.48 8.43
C THR A 32 -4.47 -4.14 8.32
N ASP A 33 -3.34 -4.12 7.62
CA ASP A 33 -2.54 -2.91 7.45
C ASP A 33 -3.06 -2.03 6.31
N VAL A 34 -3.45 -2.62 5.20
CA VAL A 34 -3.87 -1.90 4.01
C VAL A 34 -4.92 -2.70 3.24
N ILE A 35 -5.92 -1.99 2.71
CA ILE A 35 -6.92 -2.56 1.80
C ILE A 35 -6.92 -1.72 0.54
N THR A 36 -6.94 -2.38 -0.62
CA THR A 36 -7.04 -1.70 -1.91
C THR A 36 -8.39 -1.98 -2.53
N PHE A 37 -9.01 -0.94 -3.07
CA PHE A 37 -10.29 -1.03 -3.76
C PHE A 37 -10.11 -0.52 -5.19
N PRO A 38 -9.87 -1.41 -6.17
CA PRO A 38 -9.79 -0.97 -7.56
C PRO A 38 -11.18 -0.56 -8.04
N LEU A 39 -11.27 0.62 -8.67
CA LEU A 39 -12.51 1.15 -9.20
C LEU A 39 -12.68 0.87 -10.69
N GLU A 40 -11.58 0.53 -11.38
CA GLU A 40 -11.59 0.18 -12.79
C GLU A 40 -10.98 -1.20 -12.99
N GLU A 41 -11.29 -1.83 -14.11
CA GLU A 41 -10.69 -3.11 -14.45
C GLU A 41 -9.18 -2.96 -14.64
N ARG A 42 -8.43 -3.95 -14.14
CA ARG A 42 -6.96 -3.89 -14.14
C ARG A 42 -6.35 -3.71 -15.53
N ASN A 43 -7.03 -4.14 -16.57
CA ASN A 43 -6.52 -4.09 -17.94
C ASN A 43 -7.09 -2.94 -18.74
N SER A 44 -7.77 -2.00 -18.10
CA SER A 44 -8.39 -0.87 -18.78
C SER A 44 -7.40 0.22 -19.22
N GLY A 45 -6.18 0.18 -18.70
CA GLY A 45 -5.19 1.22 -18.95
C GLY A 45 -5.31 2.41 -18.00
N GLN A 46 -6.30 2.40 -17.12
CA GLN A 46 -6.49 3.43 -16.11
C GLN A 46 -6.20 2.86 -14.72
N LEU A 47 -5.55 3.68 -13.90
CA LEU A 47 -5.25 3.33 -12.52
C LEU A 47 -6.19 4.14 -11.62
N ASP A 48 -7.37 3.59 -11.36
CA ASP A 48 -8.35 4.21 -10.47
C ASP A 48 -8.61 3.28 -9.30
N GLY A 49 -8.57 3.84 -8.10
CA GLY A 49 -8.83 3.05 -6.91
C GLY A 49 -8.65 3.83 -5.64
N GLU A 50 -8.87 3.15 -4.54
CA GLU A 50 -8.64 3.70 -3.21
C GLU A 50 -7.77 2.76 -2.40
N ILE A 51 -6.90 3.34 -1.61
CA ILE A 51 -6.03 2.63 -0.68
C ILE A 51 -6.37 3.10 0.72
N VAL A 52 -6.84 2.18 1.56
CA VAL A 52 -7.18 2.46 2.95
C VAL A 52 -6.07 1.89 3.83
N ILE A 53 -5.50 2.70 4.69
CA ILE A 53 -4.33 2.37 5.48
C ILE A 53 -4.62 2.58 6.96
N SER A 54 -4.29 1.58 7.79
CA SER A 54 -4.36 1.75 9.24
C SER A 54 -3.09 2.41 9.75
N THR A 55 -3.22 3.62 10.26
CA THR A 55 -2.10 4.34 10.86
C THR A 55 -1.65 3.71 12.18
N GLU A 56 -2.58 3.12 12.93
CA GLU A 56 -2.24 2.43 14.17
C GLU A 56 -1.40 1.18 13.90
N THR A 57 -1.75 0.42 12.86
CA THR A 57 -0.96 -0.74 12.45
C THR A 57 0.43 -0.32 11.97
N ALA A 58 0.52 0.81 11.25
CA ALA A 58 1.82 1.32 10.81
C ALA A 58 2.75 1.62 11.99
N VAL A 59 2.23 2.28 13.02
CA VAL A 59 3.00 2.56 14.23
C VAL A 59 3.46 1.28 14.90
N ARG A 60 2.57 0.28 14.99
CA ARG A 60 2.85 -0.97 15.68
C ARG A 60 3.84 -1.85 14.92
N GLN A 61 3.75 -1.89 13.59
CA GLN A 61 4.57 -2.78 12.75
C GLN A 61 5.92 -2.18 12.36
N ALA A 62 6.04 -0.86 12.39
CA ALA A 62 7.27 -0.19 11.94
C ALA A 62 8.54 -0.73 12.59
N PRO A 63 8.60 -0.94 13.93
CA PRO A 63 9.81 -1.46 14.55
C PRO A 63 10.21 -2.85 14.05
N GLU A 64 9.25 -3.69 13.69
CA GLU A 64 9.51 -5.03 13.17
C GLU A 64 10.19 -5.01 11.80
N HIS A 65 9.97 -3.93 11.04
CA HIS A 65 10.62 -3.73 9.74
C HIS A 65 11.82 -2.79 9.81
N HIS A 66 12.21 -2.39 11.02
CA HIS A 66 13.31 -1.44 11.24
C HIS A 66 13.05 -0.09 10.56
N LEU A 67 11.79 0.34 10.56
CA LEU A 67 11.34 1.60 9.95
C LEU A 67 10.71 2.50 11.01
N GLY A 68 10.66 3.79 10.71
CA GLY A 68 9.82 4.72 11.48
C GLY A 68 8.36 4.61 11.03
N PRO A 69 7.41 5.15 11.83
CA PRO A 69 5.98 5.06 11.48
C PRO A 69 5.65 5.68 10.12
N LEU A 70 6.28 6.79 9.77
CA LEU A 70 6.04 7.44 8.49
C LEU A 70 6.54 6.59 7.33
N GLU A 71 7.72 5.98 7.47
CA GLU A 71 8.28 5.09 6.46
C GLU A 71 7.40 3.84 6.27
N GLU A 72 6.88 3.29 7.37
CA GLU A 72 5.97 2.15 7.30
C GLU A 72 4.69 2.53 6.55
N THR A 73 4.16 3.72 6.80
CA THR A 73 2.99 4.23 6.08
C THR A 73 3.28 4.36 4.58
N HIS A 74 4.45 4.88 4.22
CA HIS A 74 4.87 4.97 2.81
C HIS A 74 4.96 3.58 2.18
N LEU A 75 5.46 2.60 2.93
CA LEU A 75 5.53 1.22 2.46
C LEU A 75 4.14 0.69 2.12
N TYR A 76 3.14 0.96 2.97
CA TYR A 76 1.77 0.54 2.72
C TYR A 76 1.18 1.23 1.48
N VAL A 77 1.48 2.50 1.27
CA VAL A 77 1.05 3.20 0.05
C VAL A 77 1.63 2.53 -1.19
N ILE A 78 2.94 2.25 -1.17
CA ILE A 78 3.62 1.58 -2.28
C ILE A 78 3.03 0.19 -2.52
N HIS A 79 2.81 -0.57 -1.47
CA HIS A 79 2.21 -1.91 -1.55
C HIS A 79 0.83 -1.86 -2.22
N GLY A 80 -0.01 -0.92 -1.78
CA GLY A 80 -1.34 -0.75 -2.36
C GLY A 80 -1.29 -0.32 -3.82
N LEU A 81 -0.39 0.58 -4.18
CA LEU A 81 -0.22 1.01 -5.57
C LEU A 81 0.20 -0.15 -6.46
N LEU A 82 1.11 -1.00 -5.97
CA LEU A 82 1.56 -2.17 -6.74
C LEU A 82 0.41 -3.14 -6.98
N HIS A 83 -0.45 -3.36 -5.98
CA HIS A 83 -1.65 -4.18 -6.16
C HIS A 83 -2.58 -3.59 -7.21
N LEU A 84 -2.79 -2.27 -7.20
CA LEU A 84 -3.62 -1.62 -8.20
C LEU A 84 -3.04 -1.74 -9.61
N LEU A 85 -1.71 -1.80 -9.72
CA LEU A 85 -1.02 -2.00 -10.99
C LEU A 85 -1.04 -3.46 -11.46
N GLY A 86 -1.57 -4.36 -10.66
CA GLY A 86 -1.70 -5.76 -11.04
C GLY A 86 -0.66 -6.69 -10.44
N HIS A 87 0.25 -6.19 -9.63
CA HIS A 87 1.20 -7.04 -8.92
C HIS A 87 0.49 -7.83 -7.83
N ASP A 88 0.96 -9.04 -7.59
CA ASP A 88 0.31 -9.95 -6.66
C ASP A 88 1.36 -10.63 -5.77
N ASP A 89 0.93 -11.09 -4.61
CA ASP A 89 1.79 -11.80 -3.66
C ASP A 89 1.24 -13.17 -3.27
N LEU A 90 0.32 -13.70 -4.05
CA LEU A 90 -0.31 -15.00 -3.77
C LEU A 90 0.63 -16.20 -3.97
N GLN A 91 1.62 -16.08 -4.86
CA GLN A 91 2.60 -17.13 -5.11
C GLN A 91 3.97 -16.69 -4.57
N PRO A 92 4.80 -17.63 -4.09
CA PRO A 92 6.09 -17.27 -3.51
C PRO A 92 7.01 -16.44 -4.42
N VAL A 93 7.04 -16.76 -5.71
CA VAL A 93 7.86 -16.01 -6.68
C VAL A 93 7.33 -14.59 -6.84
N GLN A 94 6.02 -14.44 -6.92
CA GLN A 94 5.38 -13.13 -7.03
C GLN A 94 5.58 -12.30 -5.77
N ALA A 95 5.46 -12.93 -4.59
CA ALA A 95 5.67 -12.26 -3.32
C ALA A 95 7.10 -11.74 -3.20
N GLU A 96 8.08 -12.53 -3.59
CA GLU A 96 9.48 -12.13 -3.56
C GLU A 96 9.76 -10.96 -4.51
N ALA A 97 9.24 -11.05 -5.73
CA ALA A 97 9.41 -9.98 -6.73
C ALA A 97 8.77 -8.69 -6.26
N MET A 98 7.56 -8.78 -5.69
CA MET A 98 6.85 -7.62 -5.16
C MET A 98 7.59 -7.00 -3.98
N GLY A 99 8.15 -7.83 -3.10
CA GLY A 99 8.93 -7.36 -1.96
C GLY A 99 10.16 -6.57 -2.39
N ARG A 100 10.89 -7.05 -3.39
CA ARG A 100 12.06 -6.34 -3.92
C ARG A 100 11.66 -5.00 -4.53
N LEU A 101 10.57 -4.97 -5.27
CA LEU A 101 10.08 -3.75 -5.89
C LEU A 101 9.64 -2.74 -4.84
N GLN A 102 8.98 -3.19 -3.79
CA GLN A 102 8.60 -2.33 -2.67
C GLN A 102 9.83 -1.69 -2.01
N GLU A 103 10.84 -2.49 -1.72
CA GLU A 103 12.06 -2.00 -1.09
C GLU A 103 12.77 -0.96 -1.97
N ASP A 104 12.87 -1.23 -3.26
CA ASP A 104 13.50 -0.32 -4.21
C ASP A 104 12.76 1.01 -4.28
N LEU A 105 11.43 0.95 -4.37
CA LEU A 105 10.60 2.15 -4.45
C LEU A 105 10.63 2.96 -3.16
N LEU A 106 10.63 2.28 -2.02
CA LEU A 106 10.71 2.97 -0.72
C LEU A 106 12.05 3.67 -0.57
N GLU A 107 13.13 3.02 -0.98
CA GLU A 107 14.47 3.61 -0.94
C GLU A 107 14.54 4.86 -1.82
N ARG A 108 13.97 4.80 -3.02
CA ARG A 108 13.93 5.94 -3.92
C ARG A 108 13.11 7.09 -3.35
N TRP A 109 11.98 6.78 -2.74
CA TRP A 109 11.15 7.77 -2.07
C TRP A 109 11.93 8.49 -0.97
N ASN A 110 12.61 7.72 -0.13
CA ASN A 110 13.38 8.29 0.97
C ASN A 110 14.51 9.19 0.49
N ARG A 111 15.19 8.82 -0.59
CA ARG A 111 16.23 9.66 -1.18
C ARG A 111 15.67 10.99 -1.67
N VAL A 112 14.54 10.96 -2.35
CA VAL A 112 13.90 12.17 -2.85
C VAL A 112 13.51 13.07 -1.69
N ASN A 113 12.91 12.51 -0.65
CA ASN A 113 12.51 13.30 0.52
C ASN A 113 13.70 13.89 1.26
N GLN A 114 14.79 13.16 1.37
CA GLN A 114 16.03 13.67 1.97
C GLN A 114 16.60 14.83 1.16
N GLY A 115 16.57 14.72 -0.16
CA GLY A 115 17.02 15.79 -1.04
C GLY A 115 16.18 17.05 -0.92
N LEU A 116 14.90 16.91 -0.61
CA LEU A 116 14.00 18.04 -0.46
C LEU A 116 14.23 18.81 0.85
N HIS A 117 14.83 18.17 1.84
CA HIS A 117 15.10 18.78 3.15
C HIS A 117 16.48 19.42 3.24
N ASP A 118 17.30 19.19 2.27
CA ASP A 118 18.61 19.80 2.18
C ASP A 118 18.53 21.11 1.37
#